data_fd71000f453be18f94c52ae167254eb5
#
_entry.id   fd71000f453be18f94c52ae167254eb5
#
_cell.length_a   1.000
_cell.length_b   1.000
_cell.length_c   1.000
_cell.angle_alpha   90.00
_cell.angle_beta   90.00
_cell.angle_gamma   90.00
#
_symmetry.space_group_name_H-M   'P 1'
#
loop_
_entity.id
_entity.type
_entity.pdbx_description
1 polymer ?
#
loop_
_entity_poly.entity_id
_entity_poly.type
_entity_poly.pdbx_seq_one_letter_code
_entity_poly.pdbx_strand_id
1 'polypeptide(L)'
;MLKMRTRVLSAVLIGLCTLLLAGCPQRTTIANINRDPGRYSNKEVTIAGQVVSSFGALGSGVFEVDDGTGRMWVYSQSYGVPGNGSRVGVTGRIGQGFNFGGRSFATILRETQRRH
;
A
#
# COMPACT_ATOMS: atom_id res chain seq x y z
N MET A 1 26.03 34.03 21.15
CA MET A 1 26.56 32.72 20.77
C MET A 1 25.62 31.58 21.08
N LEU A 2 25.06 31.49 22.24
CA LEU A 2 24.10 30.42 22.62
C LEU A 2 22.85 30.40 21.77
N LYS A 3 22.31 31.56 21.33
CA LYS A 3 21.12 31.64 20.49
C LYS A 3 21.35 31.12 19.07
N MET A 4 22.58 31.21 18.51
CA MET A 4 22.89 30.69 17.18
C MET A 4 22.99 29.17 17.15
N ARG A 5 23.54 28.55 18.21
CA ARG A 5 23.64 27.08 18.32
C ARG A 5 22.25 26.43 18.41
N THR A 6 21.31 27.03 19.14
CA THR A 6 19.94 26.51 19.29
C THR A 6 19.19 26.56 17.95
N ARG A 7 19.35 27.62 17.15
CA ARG A 7 18.70 27.76 15.85
C ARG A 7 19.23 26.75 14.82
N VAL A 8 20.53 26.49 14.81
CA VAL A 8 21.16 25.52 13.90
C VAL A 8 20.71 24.10 14.26
N LEU A 9 20.64 23.74 15.54
CA LEU A 9 20.16 22.45 15.99
C LEU A 9 18.70 22.21 15.62
N SER A 10 17.83 23.22 15.76
CA SER A 10 16.41 23.11 15.36
C SER A 10 16.25 22.90 13.85
N ALA A 11 17.02 23.60 13.03
CA ALA A 11 16.96 23.45 11.57
C ALA A 11 17.43 22.05 11.12
N VAL A 12 18.47 21.50 11.74
CA VAL A 12 18.93 20.13 11.43
C VAL A 12 17.89 19.09 11.82
N LEU A 13 17.22 19.25 12.97
CA LEU A 13 16.18 18.32 13.41
C LEU A 13 14.98 18.30 12.46
N ILE A 14 14.52 19.46 11.99
CA ILE A 14 13.41 19.57 11.04
C ILE A 14 13.79 18.93 9.70
N GLY A 15 15.02 19.14 9.21
CA GLY A 15 15.52 18.52 7.99
C GLY A 15 15.56 16.99 8.06
N LEU A 16 15.98 16.44 9.20
CA LEU A 16 16.04 15.01 9.44
C LEU A 16 14.64 14.37 9.43
N CYS A 17 13.66 15.01 10.08
CA CYS A 17 12.26 14.53 10.08
C CYS A 17 11.66 14.52 8.68
N THR A 18 11.95 15.53 7.86
CA THR A 18 11.45 15.60 6.48
C THR A 18 12.02 14.47 5.61
N LEU A 19 13.30 14.13 5.78
CA LEU A 19 13.94 13.03 5.07
C LEU A 19 13.34 11.67 5.45
N LEU A 20 13.03 11.44 6.73
CA LEU A 20 12.39 10.21 7.20
C LEU A 20 10.98 10.05 6.64
N LEU A 21 10.20 11.14 6.54
CA LEU A 21 8.85 11.13 5.98
C LEU A 21 8.85 10.85 4.47
N ALA A 22 9.87 11.30 3.73
CA ALA A 22 9.99 11.07 2.29
C ALA A 22 10.22 9.59 1.94
N GLY A 23 10.75 8.76 2.86
CA GLY A 23 10.98 7.33 2.66
C GLY A 23 9.80 6.44 3.04
N CYS A 24 8.72 6.98 3.61
CA CYS A 24 7.57 6.19 4.03
C CYS A 24 6.58 5.96 2.90
N PRO A 25 5.95 4.73 2.80
CA PRO A 25 4.87 4.50 1.85
C PRO A 25 3.71 5.46 2.11
N GLN A 26 3.13 5.98 1.04
CA GLN A 26 2.01 6.90 1.13
C GLN A 26 0.72 6.14 1.46
N ARG A 27 0.08 6.49 2.57
CA ARG A 27 -1.26 6.00 2.86
C ARG A 27 -2.27 6.76 2.00
N THR A 28 -3.11 6.01 1.28
CA THR A 28 -4.10 6.61 0.39
C THR A 28 -5.38 5.78 0.39
N THR A 29 -6.46 6.35 -0.15
CA THR A 29 -7.72 5.63 -0.33
C THR A 29 -7.73 4.87 -1.65
N ILE A 30 -8.47 3.77 -1.67
CA ILE A 30 -8.66 2.97 -2.88
C ILE A 30 -9.34 3.81 -3.97
N ALA A 31 -10.29 4.68 -3.61
CA ALA A 31 -10.94 5.57 -4.56
C ALA A 31 -9.94 6.47 -5.30
N ASN A 32 -8.94 7.00 -4.61
CA ASN A 32 -7.91 7.84 -5.22
C ASN A 32 -7.08 7.05 -6.23
N ILE A 33 -6.71 5.81 -5.91
CA ILE A 33 -5.95 4.96 -6.81
C ILE A 33 -6.78 4.62 -8.04
N ASN A 34 -8.04 4.22 -7.86
CA ASN A 34 -8.93 3.83 -8.96
C ASN A 34 -9.28 5.00 -9.88
N ARG A 35 -9.30 6.22 -9.34
CA ARG A 35 -9.58 7.43 -10.13
C ARG A 35 -8.46 7.74 -11.12
N ASP A 36 -7.22 7.47 -10.73
CA ASP A 36 -6.05 7.75 -11.57
C ASP A 36 -4.95 6.71 -11.30
N PRO A 37 -5.12 5.47 -11.80
CA PRO A 37 -4.14 4.41 -11.54
C PRO A 37 -2.74 4.72 -12.08
N GLY A 38 -2.65 5.44 -13.20
CA GLY A 38 -1.37 5.80 -13.79
C GLY A 38 -0.51 6.66 -12.89
N ARG A 39 -1.12 7.52 -12.08
CA ARG A 39 -0.42 8.37 -11.12
C ARG A 39 0.29 7.56 -10.03
N TYR A 40 -0.26 6.40 -9.69
CA TYR A 40 0.28 5.53 -8.64
C TYR A 40 1.10 4.37 -9.18
N SER A 41 1.21 4.24 -10.50
CA SER A 41 1.94 3.14 -11.14
C SER A 41 3.38 3.06 -10.65
N ASN A 42 3.81 1.88 -10.22
CA ASN A 42 5.13 1.61 -9.62
C ASN A 42 5.42 2.35 -8.31
N LYS A 43 4.43 3.02 -7.74
CA LYS A 43 4.59 3.67 -6.43
C LYS A 43 4.15 2.73 -5.33
N GLU A 44 4.83 2.82 -4.20
CA GLU A 44 4.47 2.09 -3.00
C GLU A 44 3.41 2.86 -2.22
N VAL A 45 2.29 2.19 -1.92
CA VAL A 45 1.16 2.76 -1.19
C VAL A 45 0.73 1.82 -0.08
N THR A 46 0.03 2.37 0.90
CA THR A 46 -0.61 1.61 1.96
C THR A 46 -2.12 1.83 1.91
N ILE A 47 -2.87 0.72 1.87
CA ILE A 47 -4.32 0.72 1.97
C ILE A 47 -4.74 -0.12 3.18
N ALA A 48 -5.91 0.18 3.74
CA ALA A 48 -6.44 -0.58 4.88
C ALA A 48 -7.94 -0.75 4.72
N GLY A 49 -8.42 -1.96 4.97
CA GLY A 49 -9.84 -2.23 4.84
C GLY A 49 -10.19 -3.66 5.19
N GLN A 50 -11.32 -4.12 4.70
CA GLN A 50 -11.85 -5.45 4.94
C GLN A 50 -11.74 -6.31 3.69
N VAL A 51 -11.33 -7.56 3.86
CA VAL A 51 -11.29 -8.54 2.76
C VAL A 51 -12.71 -8.97 2.43
N VAL A 52 -13.12 -8.80 1.18
CA VAL A 52 -14.47 -9.15 0.70
C VAL A 52 -14.46 -10.33 -0.25
N SER A 53 -13.33 -10.68 -0.84
CA SER A 53 -13.19 -11.79 -1.75
C SER A 53 -11.74 -12.27 -1.74
N SER A 54 -11.52 -13.56 -1.93
CA SER A 54 -10.15 -14.09 -1.99
C SER A 54 -10.13 -15.41 -2.77
N PHE A 55 -9.05 -15.62 -3.53
CA PHE A 55 -8.74 -16.94 -4.06
C PHE A 55 -7.23 -17.10 -4.17
N GLY A 56 -6.75 -18.32 -3.98
CA GLY A 56 -5.34 -18.59 -4.03
C GLY A 56 -5.04 -20.06 -4.06
N ALA A 57 -3.76 -20.38 -4.32
CA ALA A 57 -3.26 -21.73 -4.33
C ALA A 57 -1.77 -21.73 -3.95
N LEU A 58 -1.34 -22.72 -3.17
CA LEU A 58 0.06 -22.98 -2.84
C LEU A 58 0.78 -21.80 -2.18
N GLY A 59 0.09 -21.12 -1.24
CA GLY A 59 0.68 -20.02 -0.45
C GLY A 59 0.69 -18.67 -1.11
N SER A 60 0.28 -18.57 -2.38
CA SER A 60 0.12 -17.29 -3.07
C SER A 60 -1.33 -17.12 -3.52
N GLY A 61 -1.74 -15.91 -3.79
CA GLY A 61 -3.09 -15.66 -4.25
C GLY A 61 -3.43 -14.18 -4.34
N VAL A 62 -4.69 -13.93 -4.65
CA VAL A 62 -5.24 -12.57 -4.72
C VAL A 62 -6.43 -12.46 -3.77
N PHE A 63 -6.59 -11.26 -3.22
CA PHE A 63 -7.75 -10.94 -2.39
C PHE A 63 -8.17 -9.50 -2.66
N GLU A 64 -9.46 -9.24 -2.50
CA GLU A 64 -10.04 -7.93 -2.73
C GLU A 64 -10.29 -7.25 -1.40
N VAL A 65 -9.80 -6.01 -1.28
CA VAL A 65 -9.93 -5.17 -0.07
C VAL A 65 -10.90 -4.04 -0.37
N ASP A 66 -11.85 -3.84 0.55
CA ASP A 66 -12.80 -2.73 0.53
C ASP A 66 -12.49 -1.81 1.70
N ASP A 67 -12.15 -0.55 1.43
CA ASP A 67 -11.85 0.45 2.47
C ASP A 67 -13.01 1.42 2.72
N GLY A 68 -14.18 1.14 2.16
CA GLY A 68 -15.33 2.03 2.23
C GLY A 68 -15.38 3.09 1.12
N THR A 69 -14.28 3.32 0.41
CA THR A 69 -14.21 4.26 -0.73
C THR A 69 -14.20 3.55 -2.07
N GLY A 70 -13.80 2.29 -2.09
CA GLY A 70 -13.69 1.48 -3.29
C GLY A 70 -13.08 0.12 -2.96
N ARG A 71 -12.82 -0.66 -3.99
CA ARG A 71 -12.24 -2.00 -3.88
C ARG A 71 -10.97 -2.11 -4.69
N MET A 72 -9.99 -2.85 -4.16
CA MET A 72 -8.69 -3.07 -4.79
C MET A 72 -8.30 -4.53 -4.66
N TRP A 73 -7.86 -5.13 -5.76
CA TRP A 73 -7.26 -6.45 -5.74
C TRP A 73 -5.80 -6.35 -5.29
N VAL A 74 -5.42 -7.29 -4.43
CA VAL A 74 -4.06 -7.38 -3.87
C VAL A 74 -3.50 -8.75 -4.21
N TYR A 75 -2.30 -8.78 -4.76
CA TYR A 75 -1.56 -10.02 -4.99
C TYR A 75 -0.56 -10.24 -3.87
N SER A 76 -0.65 -11.40 -3.24
CA SER A 76 0.26 -11.82 -2.17
C SER A 76 1.04 -13.03 -2.62
N GLN A 77 2.37 -12.92 -2.62
CA GLN A 77 3.27 -14.01 -2.93
C GLN A 77 3.78 -14.73 -1.68
N SER A 78 3.94 -14.00 -0.57
CA SER A 78 4.65 -14.50 0.60
C SER A 78 3.83 -14.52 1.88
N TYR A 79 2.74 -13.74 1.94
CA TYR A 79 2.00 -13.53 3.19
C TYR A 79 0.72 -14.35 3.30
N GLY A 80 0.40 -15.14 2.26
CA GLY A 80 -0.83 -15.91 2.21
C GLY A 80 -2.05 -15.05 1.88
N VAL A 81 -3.21 -15.70 1.77
CA VAL A 81 -4.48 -15.04 1.45
C VAL A 81 -5.33 -14.99 2.71
N PRO A 82 -5.67 -13.79 3.22
CA PRO A 82 -6.53 -13.70 4.40
C PRO A 82 -7.96 -14.10 4.08
N GLY A 83 -8.66 -14.57 5.09
CA GLY A 83 -10.07 -14.96 4.94
C GLY A 83 -10.99 -13.78 4.74
N ASN A 84 -12.14 -14.02 4.10
CA ASN A 84 -13.18 -13.02 3.93
C ASN A 84 -13.64 -12.49 5.31
N GLY A 85 -13.82 -11.17 5.39
CA GLY A 85 -14.22 -10.50 6.62
C GLY A 85 -13.03 -10.02 7.46
N SER A 86 -11.81 -10.45 7.17
CA SER A 86 -10.61 -10.00 7.89
C SER A 86 -10.31 -8.53 7.62
N ARG A 87 -9.86 -7.81 8.65
CA ARG A 87 -9.33 -6.47 8.49
C ARG A 87 -7.83 -6.55 8.27
N VAL A 88 -7.35 -5.82 7.25
CA VAL A 88 -5.93 -5.86 6.88
C VAL A 88 -5.42 -4.46 6.55
N GLY A 89 -4.14 -4.24 6.83
CA GLY A 89 -3.38 -3.12 6.28
C GLY A 89 -2.34 -3.70 5.31
N VAL A 90 -2.35 -3.22 4.08
CA VAL A 90 -1.50 -3.77 3.02
C VAL A 90 -0.66 -2.66 2.43
N THR A 91 0.64 -2.89 2.36
CA THR A 91 1.58 -2.02 1.67
C THR A 91 2.12 -2.75 0.46
N GLY A 92 2.18 -2.08 -0.66
CA GLY A 92 2.70 -2.67 -1.88
C GLY A 92 2.80 -1.69 -3.03
N ARG A 93 3.21 -2.19 -4.18
CA ARG A 93 3.37 -1.39 -5.40
C ARG A 93 2.18 -1.59 -6.32
N ILE A 94 1.69 -0.49 -6.87
CA ILE A 94 0.61 -0.52 -7.85
C ILE A 94 1.18 -0.95 -9.20
N GLY A 95 0.57 -2.01 -9.77
CA GLY A 95 0.88 -2.49 -11.10
C GLY A 95 -0.37 -2.50 -11.97
N GLN A 96 -0.16 -2.52 -13.27
CA GLN A 96 -1.24 -2.60 -14.26
C GLN A 96 -1.04 -3.82 -15.15
N GLY A 97 -2.15 -4.46 -15.55
CA GLY A 97 -2.11 -5.58 -16.47
C GLY A 97 -1.54 -6.86 -15.85
N PHE A 98 -2.09 -7.32 -14.74
CA PHE A 98 -1.63 -8.51 -14.02
C PHE A 98 -2.55 -9.70 -14.28
N ASN A 99 -1.96 -10.89 -14.49
CA ASN A 99 -2.70 -12.13 -14.66
C ASN A 99 -2.36 -13.13 -13.56
N PHE A 100 -3.39 -13.75 -12.99
CA PHE A 100 -3.23 -14.79 -11.97
C PHE A 100 -4.37 -15.80 -12.09
N GLY A 101 -4.05 -17.09 -12.13
CA GLY A 101 -5.04 -18.14 -12.14
C GLY A 101 -6.00 -18.10 -13.35
N GLY A 102 -5.54 -17.64 -14.52
CA GLY A 102 -6.37 -17.47 -15.69
C GLY A 102 -7.24 -16.22 -15.68
N ARG A 103 -7.11 -15.37 -14.67
CA ARG A 103 -7.87 -14.15 -14.51
C ARG A 103 -6.99 -12.91 -14.70
N SER A 104 -7.52 -11.88 -15.37
CA SER A 104 -6.81 -10.63 -15.65
C SER A 104 -7.27 -9.53 -14.71
N PHE A 105 -6.31 -8.74 -14.22
CA PHE A 105 -6.57 -7.60 -13.35
C PHE A 105 -5.99 -6.35 -14.01
N ALA A 106 -6.83 -5.33 -14.22
CA ALA A 106 -6.38 -4.09 -14.85
C ALA A 106 -5.45 -3.31 -13.92
N THR A 107 -5.77 -3.23 -12.64
CA THR A 107 -4.97 -2.60 -11.60
C THR A 107 -4.87 -3.53 -10.42
N ILE A 108 -3.67 -3.72 -9.89
CA ILE A 108 -3.43 -4.58 -8.74
C ILE A 108 -2.36 -3.99 -7.83
N LEU A 109 -2.49 -4.22 -6.54
CA LEU A 109 -1.45 -3.92 -5.57
C LEU A 109 -0.63 -5.18 -5.31
N ARG A 110 0.66 -5.13 -5.60
CA ARG A 110 1.59 -6.23 -5.29
C ARG A 110 2.13 -6.03 -3.89
N GLU A 111 1.72 -6.89 -2.99
CA GLU A 111 2.01 -6.75 -1.58
C GLU A 111 3.49 -6.89 -1.26
N THR A 112 4.03 -5.94 -0.50
CA THR A 112 5.40 -5.99 0.04
C THR A 112 5.40 -6.09 1.57
N GLN A 113 4.34 -5.66 2.24
CA GLN A 113 4.18 -5.75 3.70
C GLN A 113 2.71 -5.91 4.06
N ARG A 114 2.44 -6.57 5.19
CA ARG A 114 1.09 -6.75 5.70
C ARG A 114 1.02 -6.45 7.20
N ARG A 115 -0.09 -5.81 7.60
CA ARG A 115 -0.49 -5.66 9.00
C ARG A 115 -1.91 -6.19 9.19
N HIS A 116 -2.09 -6.86 10.29
CA HIS A 116 -3.40 -7.40 10.70
C HIS A 116 -4.08 -6.50 11.72
#